data_e307e80b920a2a3a70c7382ec9a652c6
#
_entry.id   e307e80b920a2a3a70c7382ec9a652c6
#
_cell.length_a   1.000
_cell.length_b   1.000
_cell.length_c   1.000
_cell.angle_alpha   90.00
_cell.angle_beta   90.00
_cell.angle_gamma   90.00
#
_symmetry.space_group_name_H-M   'P 1'
#
loop_
_entity.id
_entity.type
_entity.pdbx_description
1 polymer ?
#
loop_
_entity_poly.entity_id
_entity_poly.type
_entity_poly.pdbx_seq_one_letter_code
_entity_poly.pdbx_strand_id
1 'polypeptide(L)'
;MQRLSNFLLIFLCFSVPKALFVIVILFMKLLYIISGKKLYGGYVAGGLALASLIYVIYGATEGKQHFQIREVTISSDELPSGFDGYRIVQISDIHSGSWTGNGAALQKAVNLINAQHADLVLFTGDLVNNVATELDEFIPILEQIKGKDGVYSVLGNHDYSPYIKWETEEAQEANLNSLKSKQAAMGWKLSLIHISEPTRLRCIS
;
A
#
# COMPACT_ATOMS: atom_id res chain seq x y z
N MET A 1 -3.72 -14.67 -6.61
CA MET A 1 -3.13 -13.86 -5.51
C MET A 1 -3.94 -13.85 -4.25
N GLN A 2 -5.23 -13.58 -4.29
CA GLN A 2 -6.13 -13.61 -3.11
C GLN A 2 -5.97 -14.89 -2.27
N ARG A 3 -5.83 -16.07 -2.91
CA ARG A 3 -5.63 -17.33 -2.19
C ARG A 3 -4.31 -17.38 -1.41
N LEU A 4 -3.24 -16.83 -1.96
CA LEU A 4 -1.93 -16.79 -1.30
C LEU A 4 -1.94 -15.79 -0.13
N SER A 5 -2.55 -14.62 -0.32
CA SER A 5 -2.74 -13.62 0.74
C SER A 5 -3.58 -14.18 1.89
N ASN A 6 -4.68 -14.85 1.58
CA ASN A 6 -5.52 -15.50 2.59
C ASN A 6 -4.77 -16.61 3.34
N PHE A 7 -3.99 -17.42 2.60
CA PHE A 7 -3.15 -18.46 3.21
C PHE A 7 -2.11 -17.84 4.17
N LEU A 8 -1.43 -16.78 3.74
CA LEU A 8 -0.43 -16.09 4.55
C LEU A 8 -1.07 -15.49 5.82
N LEU A 9 -2.24 -14.87 5.70
CA LEU A 9 -2.97 -14.32 6.84
C LEU A 9 -3.36 -15.43 7.83
N ILE A 10 -3.92 -16.54 7.34
CA ILE A 10 -4.26 -17.70 8.18
C ILE A 10 -2.99 -18.22 8.86
N PHE A 11 -1.90 -18.38 8.11
CA PHE A 11 -0.61 -18.82 8.67
C PHE A 11 -0.12 -17.89 9.78
N LEU A 12 -0.19 -16.57 9.59
CA LEU A 12 0.22 -15.58 10.61
C LEU A 12 -0.68 -15.63 11.84
N CYS A 13 -2.01 -15.76 11.66
CA CYS A 13 -2.96 -15.89 12.77
C CYS A 13 -2.69 -17.09 13.67
N PHE A 14 -2.13 -18.17 13.11
CA PHE A 14 -1.77 -19.36 13.91
C PHE A 14 -0.32 -19.31 14.41
N SER A 15 0.62 -18.86 13.61
CA SER A 15 2.05 -18.95 13.92
C SER A 15 2.50 -17.90 14.93
N VAL A 16 2.05 -16.65 14.78
CA VAL A 16 2.46 -15.55 15.66
C VAL A 16 2.00 -15.76 17.10
N PRO A 17 0.71 -16.05 17.40
CA PRO A 17 0.26 -16.31 18.76
C PRO A 17 0.93 -17.51 19.40
N LYS A 18 1.15 -18.59 18.62
CA LYS A 18 1.85 -19.79 19.13
C LYS A 18 3.30 -19.51 19.50
N ALA A 19 4.03 -18.82 18.60
CA ALA A 19 5.42 -18.45 18.85
C ALA A 19 5.54 -17.59 20.11
N LEU A 20 4.68 -16.57 20.22
CA LEU A 20 4.65 -15.70 21.39
C LEU A 20 4.32 -16.47 22.68
N PHE A 21 3.32 -17.36 22.63
CA PHE A 21 2.95 -18.20 23.76
C PHE A 21 4.14 -19.04 24.24
N VAL A 22 4.83 -19.73 23.33
CA VAL A 22 5.99 -20.57 23.64
C VAL A 22 7.13 -19.75 24.23
N ILE A 23 7.45 -18.60 23.63
CA ILE A 23 8.52 -17.70 24.11
C ILE A 23 8.23 -17.25 25.54
N VAL A 24 6.99 -16.80 25.79
CA VAL A 24 6.58 -16.32 27.13
C VAL A 24 6.63 -17.45 28.15
N ILE A 25 6.14 -18.64 27.83
CA ILE A 25 6.21 -19.81 28.74
C ILE A 25 7.64 -20.16 29.07
N LEU A 26 8.54 -20.22 28.09
CA LEU A 26 9.96 -20.51 28.31
C LEU A 26 10.63 -19.46 29.19
N PHE A 27 10.33 -18.17 28.92
CA PHE A 27 10.83 -17.07 29.74
C PHE A 27 10.32 -17.14 31.19
N MET A 28 9.03 -17.38 31.39
CA MET A 28 8.42 -17.50 32.72
C MET A 28 8.98 -18.73 33.48
N LYS A 29 9.28 -19.83 32.77
CA LYS A 29 9.94 -20.99 33.34
C LYS A 29 11.36 -20.67 33.78
N LEU A 30 12.11 -19.90 32.99
CA LEU A 30 13.45 -19.44 33.37
C LEU A 30 13.41 -18.56 34.63
N LEU A 31 12.47 -17.59 34.67
CA LEU A 31 12.26 -16.77 35.88
C LEU A 31 11.91 -17.60 37.12
N TYR A 32 11.11 -18.64 36.97
CA TYR A 32 10.80 -19.57 38.07
C TYR A 32 12.06 -20.28 38.60
N ILE A 33 12.92 -20.76 37.69
CA ILE A 33 14.18 -21.43 38.06
C ILE A 33 15.09 -20.47 38.85
N ILE A 34 15.18 -19.20 38.43
CA ILE A 34 16.06 -18.21 39.06
C ILE A 34 15.50 -17.71 40.39
N SER A 35 14.19 -17.45 40.48
CA SER A 35 13.57 -16.77 41.62
C SER A 35 12.94 -17.71 42.64
N GLY A 36 12.70 -18.99 42.27
CA GLY A 36 11.95 -19.95 43.09
C GLY A 36 10.47 -19.62 43.25
N LYS A 37 9.97 -18.51 42.65
CA LYS A 37 8.59 -18.04 42.83
C LYS A 37 7.68 -18.58 41.73
N LYS A 38 6.56 -19.20 42.14
CA LYS A 38 5.53 -19.66 41.20
C LYS A 38 4.85 -18.46 40.55
N LEU A 39 5.04 -18.32 39.24
CA LEU A 39 4.44 -17.28 38.43
C LEU A 39 3.28 -17.87 37.60
N TYR A 40 2.23 -17.11 37.36
CA TYR A 40 1.07 -17.52 36.57
C TYR A 40 1.38 -17.44 35.07
N GLY A 41 2.53 -18.01 34.64
CA GLY A 41 3.05 -17.88 33.27
C GLY A 41 2.09 -18.33 32.17
N GLY A 42 1.27 -19.33 32.40
CA GLY A 42 0.29 -19.82 31.46
C GLY A 42 -0.79 -18.78 31.13
N TYR A 43 -1.30 -18.08 32.16
CA TYR A 43 -2.32 -17.04 31.94
C TYR A 43 -1.74 -15.83 31.23
N VAL A 44 -0.52 -15.40 31.57
CA VAL A 44 0.18 -14.29 30.91
C VAL A 44 0.44 -14.65 29.45
N ALA A 45 0.98 -15.85 29.18
CA ALA A 45 1.25 -16.31 27.83
C ALA A 45 -0.03 -16.41 26.99
N GLY A 46 -1.12 -16.94 27.57
CA GLY A 46 -2.41 -17.03 26.90
C GLY A 46 -3.01 -15.65 26.57
N GLY A 47 -2.95 -14.73 27.53
CA GLY A 47 -3.42 -13.35 27.32
C GLY A 47 -2.65 -12.61 26.21
N LEU A 48 -1.32 -12.73 26.19
CA LEU A 48 -0.48 -12.12 25.16
C LEU A 48 -0.69 -12.77 23.78
N ALA A 49 -0.86 -14.09 23.73
CA ALA A 49 -1.16 -14.81 22.51
C ALA A 49 -2.53 -14.37 21.92
N LEU A 50 -3.55 -14.24 22.78
CA LEU A 50 -4.86 -13.74 22.36
C LEU A 50 -4.79 -12.30 21.87
N ALA A 51 -4.10 -11.43 22.58
CA ALA A 51 -3.90 -10.04 22.18
C ALA A 51 -3.18 -9.93 20.83
N SER A 52 -2.15 -10.77 20.59
CA SER A 52 -1.43 -10.81 19.31
C SER A 52 -2.33 -11.30 18.17
N LEU A 53 -3.20 -12.28 18.40
CA LEU A 53 -4.19 -12.74 17.41
C LEU A 53 -5.15 -11.62 17.02
N ILE A 54 -5.71 -10.94 18.01
CA ILE A 54 -6.62 -9.79 17.79
C ILE A 54 -5.91 -8.69 17.01
N TYR A 55 -4.64 -8.41 17.34
CA TYR A 55 -3.83 -7.39 16.65
C TYR A 55 -3.57 -7.74 15.18
N VAL A 56 -3.25 -9.02 14.88
CA VAL A 56 -3.06 -9.48 13.49
C VAL A 56 -4.35 -9.36 12.69
N ILE A 57 -5.47 -9.78 13.26
CA ILE A 57 -6.80 -9.69 12.60
C ILE A 57 -7.15 -8.22 12.36
N TYR A 58 -7.01 -7.37 13.38
CA TYR A 58 -7.28 -5.93 13.26
C TYR A 58 -6.41 -5.27 12.16
N GLY A 59 -5.11 -5.56 12.14
CA GLY A 59 -4.20 -5.01 11.13
C GLY A 59 -4.57 -5.43 9.71
N ALA A 60 -5.00 -6.69 9.54
CA ALA A 60 -5.40 -7.23 8.24
C ALA A 60 -6.76 -6.73 7.74
N THR A 61 -7.64 -6.29 8.63
CA THR A 61 -9.00 -5.83 8.30
C THR A 61 -9.10 -4.31 8.35
N GLU A 62 -9.23 -3.76 9.54
CA GLU A 62 -9.47 -2.32 9.76
C GLU A 62 -8.20 -1.48 9.64
N GLY A 63 -7.05 -2.00 10.11
CA GLY A 63 -5.80 -1.23 10.20
C GLY A 63 -5.33 -0.69 8.85
N LYS A 64 -5.48 -1.48 7.79
CA LYS A 64 -5.12 -1.08 6.42
C LYS A 64 -6.00 0.05 5.83
N GLN A 65 -7.14 0.35 6.45
CA GLN A 65 -8.08 1.38 6.00
C GLN A 65 -7.92 2.70 6.76
N HIS A 66 -6.96 2.77 7.70
CA HIS A 66 -6.66 3.98 8.45
C HIS A 66 -5.70 4.87 7.67
N PHE A 67 -6.26 5.59 6.70
CA PHE A 67 -5.49 6.57 5.91
C PHE A 67 -5.10 7.75 6.79
N GLN A 68 -3.87 8.23 6.62
CA GLN A 68 -3.33 9.39 7.32
C GLN A 68 -2.80 10.40 6.32
N ILE A 69 -3.06 11.66 6.58
CA ILE A 69 -2.47 12.77 5.84
C ILE A 69 -1.18 13.17 6.55
N ARG A 70 -0.11 13.29 5.77
CA ARG A 70 1.14 13.91 6.20
C ARG A 70 1.32 15.22 5.47
N GLU A 71 1.34 16.31 6.20
CA GLU A 71 1.62 17.63 5.65
C GLU A 71 3.10 17.94 5.78
N VAL A 72 3.68 18.41 4.68
CA VAL A 72 5.07 18.88 4.60
C VAL A 72 5.05 20.23 3.91
N THR A 73 5.57 21.26 4.56
CA THR A 73 5.74 22.58 3.97
C THR A 73 7.15 22.71 3.43
N ILE A 74 7.25 23.08 2.17
CA ILE A 74 8.52 23.38 1.50
C ILE A 74 8.57 24.88 1.26
N SER A 75 9.61 25.55 1.76
CA SER A 75 9.88 26.97 1.57
C SER A 75 11.20 27.13 0.85
N SER A 76 11.23 27.98 -0.19
CA SER A 76 12.45 28.35 -0.89
C SER A 76 12.30 29.74 -1.48
N ASP A 77 13.31 30.58 -1.33
CA ASP A 77 13.38 31.92 -1.93
C ASP A 77 13.52 31.86 -3.47
N GLU A 78 13.84 30.68 -4.01
CA GLU A 78 13.96 30.44 -5.45
C GLU A 78 12.63 30.09 -6.12
N LEU A 79 11.59 29.82 -5.34
CA LEU A 79 10.27 29.47 -5.90
C LEU A 79 9.60 30.72 -6.47
N PRO A 80 9.07 30.66 -7.70
CA PRO A 80 8.25 31.74 -8.25
C PRO A 80 7.04 32.01 -7.35
N SER A 81 6.63 33.28 -7.23
CA SER A 81 5.52 33.70 -6.38
C SER A 81 4.18 33.02 -6.74
N GLY A 82 4.02 32.52 -7.96
CA GLY A 82 2.84 31.75 -8.39
C GLY A 82 2.70 30.41 -7.68
N PHE A 83 3.73 29.92 -6.97
CA PHE A 83 3.68 28.71 -6.16
C PHE A 83 3.43 28.99 -4.67
N ASP A 84 3.23 30.24 -4.28
CA ASP A 84 2.88 30.54 -2.90
C ASP A 84 1.50 29.94 -2.55
N GLY A 85 1.47 29.10 -1.52
CA GLY A 85 0.28 28.34 -1.14
C GLY A 85 -0.12 27.21 -2.09
N TYR A 86 0.69 26.88 -3.11
CA TYR A 86 0.41 25.80 -4.05
C TYR A 86 0.45 24.44 -3.35
N ARG A 87 -0.63 23.69 -3.47
CA ARG A 87 -0.82 22.42 -2.77
C ARG A 87 -0.67 21.23 -3.69
N ILE A 88 0.28 20.37 -3.38
CA ILE A 88 0.51 19.10 -4.08
C ILE A 88 0.06 17.96 -3.17
N VAL A 89 -0.80 17.06 -3.67
CA VAL A 89 -1.07 15.79 -3.01
C VAL A 89 -0.31 14.70 -3.75
N GLN A 90 0.52 13.98 -3.02
CA GLN A 90 1.22 12.79 -3.53
C GLN A 90 0.56 11.54 -2.98
N ILE A 91 0.29 10.58 -3.86
CA ILE A 91 -0.22 9.24 -3.54
C ILE A 91 0.61 8.19 -4.26
N SER A 92 0.71 7.00 -3.69
CA SER A 92 1.49 5.89 -4.23
C SER A 92 0.88 4.55 -3.82
N ASP A 93 1.29 3.47 -4.47
CA ASP A 93 1.07 2.10 -4.01
C ASP A 93 -0.41 1.77 -3.74
N ILE A 94 -1.28 2.12 -4.67
CA ILE A 94 -2.73 1.81 -4.56
C ILE A 94 -2.93 0.29 -4.55
N HIS A 95 -2.20 -0.45 -5.41
CA HIS A 95 -2.31 -1.90 -5.50
C HIS A 95 -3.77 -2.36 -5.56
N SER A 96 -4.47 -1.94 -6.61
CA SER A 96 -5.93 -2.09 -6.76
C SER A 96 -6.43 -3.52 -6.52
N GLY A 97 -5.68 -4.54 -6.92
CA GLY A 97 -6.03 -5.93 -6.67
C GLY A 97 -6.14 -6.30 -5.18
N SER A 98 -5.55 -5.51 -4.28
CA SER A 98 -5.65 -5.71 -2.82
C SER A 98 -6.96 -5.18 -2.22
N TRP A 99 -7.75 -4.44 -3.00
CA TRP A 99 -9.02 -3.83 -2.59
C TRP A 99 -10.24 -4.54 -3.17
N THR A 100 -10.06 -5.61 -3.95
CA THR A 100 -11.17 -6.37 -4.57
C THR A 100 -12.26 -6.69 -3.56
N GLY A 101 -13.50 -6.30 -3.87
CA GLY A 101 -14.65 -6.42 -2.98
C GLY A 101 -14.69 -5.40 -1.83
N ASN A 102 -13.76 -4.43 -1.77
CA ASN A 102 -13.72 -3.39 -0.73
C ASN A 102 -13.58 -1.97 -1.32
N GLY A 103 -14.35 -1.67 -2.35
CA GLY A 103 -14.37 -0.35 -2.99
C GLY A 103 -14.73 0.79 -2.03
N ALA A 104 -15.51 0.50 -0.99
CA ALA A 104 -15.86 1.50 0.02
C ALA A 104 -14.65 2.07 0.77
N ALA A 105 -13.62 1.26 1.04
CA ALA A 105 -12.39 1.73 1.66
C ALA A 105 -11.58 2.62 0.70
N LEU A 106 -11.48 2.24 -0.58
CA LEU A 106 -10.83 3.05 -1.58
C LEU A 106 -11.56 4.38 -1.82
N GLN A 107 -12.90 4.36 -1.79
CA GLN A 107 -13.71 5.58 -1.86
C GLN A 107 -13.44 6.54 -0.69
N LYS A 108 -13.21 6.02 0.53
CA LYS A 108 -12.78 6.87 1.67
C LYS A 108 -11.44 7.53 1.40
N ALA A 109 -10.47 6.81 0.81
CA ALA A 109 -9.17 7.39 0.43
C ALA A 109 -9.35 8.49 -0.61
N VAL A 110 -10.14 8.26 -1.66
CA VAL A 110 -10.42 9.26 -2.70
C VAL A 110 -11.09 10.50 -2.12
N ASN A 111 -12.07 10.33 -1.23
CA ASN A 111 -12.71 11.45 -0.56
C ASN A 111 -11.72 12.26 0.29
N LEU A 112 -10.80 11.58 0.97
CA LEU A 112 -9.75 12.21 1.78
C LEU A 112 -8.76 13.00 0.90
N ILE A 113 -8.37 12.46 -0.26
CA ILE A 113 -7.50 13.12 -1.24
C ILE A 113 -8.18 14.38 -1.76
N ASN A 114 -9.44 14.29 -2.19
CA ASN A 114 -10.19 15.43 -2.75
C ASN A 114 -10.46 16.52 -1.69
N ALA A 115 -10.62 16.14 -0.42
CA ALA A 115 -10.79 17.08 0.69
C ALA A 115 -9.54 17.95 0.94
N GLN A 116 -8.39 17.60 0.36
CA GLN A 116 -7.18 18.41 0.44
C GLN A 116 -7.21 19.61 -0.51
N HIS A 117 -8.15 19.66 -1.45
CA HIS A 117 -8.26 20.74 -2.43
C HIS A 117 -6.94 21.01 -3.15
N ALA A 118 -6.29 19.95 -3.64
CA ALA A 118 -4.98 20.00 -4.27
C ALA A 118 -5.01 20.83 -5.57
N ASP A 119 -3.99 21.65 -5.79
CA ASP A 119 -3.73 22.23 -7.10
C ASP A 119 -3.25 21.13 -8.06
N LEU A 120 -2.39 20.25 -7.60
CA LEU A 120 -1.84 19.14 -8.38
C LEU A 120 -1.91 17.84 -7.60
N VAL A 121 -2.27 16.73 -8.26
CA VAL A 121 -2.15 15.38 -7.70
C VAL A 121 -1.08 14.61 -8.46
N LEU A 122 -0.14 14.03 -7.72
CA LEU A 122 0.94 13.19 -8.23
C LEU A 122 0.73 11.75 -7.76
N PHE A 123 0.62 10.83 -8.72
CA PHE A 123 0.62 9.40 -8.46
C PHE A 123 1.98 8.80 -8.84
N THR A 124 2.66 8.21 -7.87
CA THR A 124 4.07 7.80 -8.04
C THR A 124 4.26 6.30 -8.28
N GLY A 125 3.22 5.62 -8.79
CA GLY A 125 3.33 4.26 -9.31
C GLY A 125 2.70 3.18 -8.42
N ASP A 126 2.73 1.94 -8.92
CA ASP A 126 2.14 0.76 -8.33
C ASP A 126 0.61 0.85 -8.19
N LEU A 127 -0.05 1.10 -9.33
CA LEU A 127 -1.50 1.19 -9.40
C LEU A 127 -2.17 -0.18 -9.28
N VAL A 128 -1.56 -1.21 -9.84
CA VAL A 128 -2.03 -2.60 -9.80
C VAL A 128 -1.05 -3.49 -9.04
N ASN A 129 -1.50 -4.70 -8.65
CA ASN A 129 -0.59 -5.69 -8.08
C ASN A 129 0.20 -6.39 -9.20
N ASN A 130 -0.48 -6.76 -10.32
CA ASN A 130 0.15 -7.46 -11.44
C ASN A 130 -0.54 -7.25 -12.78
N VAL A 131 -1.87 -7.17 -12.84
CA VAL A 131 -2.59 -7.14 -14.12
C VAL A 131 -3.54 -5.96 -14.21
N ALA A 132 -3.62 -5.39 -15.40
CA ALA A 132 -4.44 -4.21 -15.68
C ALA A 132 -5.93 -4.41 -15.40
N THR A 133 -6.42 -5.65 -15.44
CA THR A 133 -7.82 -5.97 -15.14
C THR A 133 -8.18 -5.80 -13.65
N GLU A 134 -7.18 -5.76 -12.75
CA GLU A 134 -7.41 -5.47 -11.34
C GLU A 134 -7.99 -4.06 -11.12
N LEU A 135 -7.79 -3.16 -12.10
CA LEU A 135 -8.26 -1.79 -12.03
C LEU A 135 -9.74 -1.62 -12.42
N ASP A 136 -10.32 -2.58 -13.13
CA ASP A 136 -11.64 -2.43 -13.78
C ASP A 136 -12.75 -2.07 -12.78
N GLU A 137 -12.77 -2.70 -11.64
CA GLU A 137 -13.72 -2.43 -10.56
C GLU A 137 -13.57 -1.02 -9.97
N PHE A 138 -12.37 -0.44 -10.04
CA PHE A 138 -12.00 0.77 -9.31
C PHE A 138 -11.91 2.03 -10.19
N ILE A 139 -12.00 1.91 -11.50
CA ILE A 139 -12.01 3.06 -12.42
C ILE A 139 -13.04 4.11 -11.99
N PRO A 140 -14.33 3.76 -11.69
CA PRO A 140 -15.33 4.76 -11.31
C PRO A 140 -15.04 5.48 -9.99
N ILE A 141 -14.19 4.89 -9.15
CA ILE A 141 -13.77 5.47 -7.88
C ILE A 141 -12.55 6.36 -8.09
N LEU A 142 -11.54 5.86 -8.80
CA LEU A 142 -10.25 6.55 -8.96
C LEU A 142 -10.33 7.73 -9.92
N GLU A 143 -11.22 7.71 -10.92
CA GLU A 143 -11.49 8.85 -11.81
C GLU A 143 -12.05 10.09 -11.07
N GLN A 144 -12.54 9.90 -9.85
CA GLN A 144 -13.01 10.99 -9.00
C GLN A 144 -11.87 11.79 -8.36
N ILE A 145 -10.62 11.31 -8.41
CA ILE A 145 -9.46 12.05 -7.89
C ILE A 145 -9.24 13.28 -8.78
N LYS A 146 -9.15 14.46 -8.15
CA LYS A 146 -9.03 15.73 -8.84
C LYS A 146 -7.94 16.61 -8.25
N GLY A 147 -7.19 17.23 -9.13
CA GLY A 147 -6.36 18.41 -8.86
C GLY A 147 -6.76 19.51 -9.81
N LYS A 148 -6.62 20.76 -9.43
CA LYS A 148 -6.95 21.93 -10.26
C LYS A 148 -6.19 21.91 -11.59
N ASP A 149 -4.88 21.55 -11.54
CA ASP A 149 -4.01 21.44 -12.72
C ASP A 149 -3.95 20.01 -13.26
N GLY A 150 -4.66 19.08 -12.59
CA GLY A 150 -4.86 17.70 -13.00
C GLY A 150 -4.18 16.68 -12.12
N VAL A 151 -4.26 15.43 -12.58
CA VAL A 151 -3.61 14.26 -11.97
C VAL A 151 -2.52 13.78 -12.91
N TYR A 152 -1.29 13.70 -12.42
CA TYR A 152 -0.16 13.16 -13.16
C TYR A 152 0.31 11.86 -12.52
N SER A 153 0.66 10.90 -13.36
CA SER A 153 1.09 9.57 -12.91
C SER A 153 2.40 9.16 -13.52
N VAL A 154 3.12 8.29 -12.83
CA VAL A 154 4.22 7.50 -13.36
C VAL A 154 3.93 6.03 -13.11
N LEU A 155 4.65 5.14 -13.78
CA LEU A 155 4.55 3.70 -13.55
C LEU A 155 5.52 3.26 -12.46
N GLY A 156 5.05 2.41 -11.55
CA GLY A 156 5.86 1.70 -10.59
C GLY A 156 6.24 0.31 -11.09
N ASN A 157 7.04 -0.41 -10.31
CA ASN A 157 7.55 -1.71 -10.71
C ASN A 157 6.44 -2.78 -10.85
N HIS A 158 5.37 -2.72 -10.06
CA HIS A 158 4.23 -3.61 -10.19
C HIS A 158 3.42 -3.39 -11.47
N ASP A 159 3.38 -2.16 -11.95
CA ASP A 159 2.66 -1.80 -13.18
C ASP A 159 3.26 -2.45 -14.44
N TYR A 160 4.56 -2.81 -14.40
CA TYR A 160 5.23 -3.58 -15.45
C TYR A 160 4.97 -5.10 -15.36
N SER A 161 4.30 -5.55 -14.30
CA SER A 161 3.88 -6.96 -14.11
C SER A 161 5.01 -8.00 -14.13
N PRO A 162 6.18 -7.78 -13.48
CA PRO A 162 7.30 -8.71 -13.52
C PRO A 162 7.10 -9.95 -12.62
N TYR A 163 6.10 -9.92 -11.75
CA TYR A 163 5.91 -10.92 -10.69
C TYR A 163 5.00 -12.08 -11.07
N ILE A 164 4.47 -12.07 -12.29
CA ILE A 164 3.71 -13.19 -12.85
C ILE A 164 4.41 -13.73 -14.08
N LYS A 165 4.18 -15.02 -14.36
CA LYS A 165 4.70 -15.65 -15.57
C LYS A 165 3.75 -15.38 -16.72
N TRP A 166 4.21 -14.66 -17.72
CA TRP A 166 3.50 -14.41 -18.96
C TRP A 166 3.74 -15.53 -19.95
N GLU A 167 2.77 -15.80 -20.80
CA GLU A 167 2.93 -16.77 -21.90
C GLU A 167 3.89 -16.25 -22.97
N THR A 168 3.82 -14.94 -23.26
CA THR A 168 4.70 -14.26 -24.21
C THR A 168 5.00 -12.83 -23.74
N GLU A 169 6.05 -12.20 -24.28
CA GLU A 169 6.40 -10.80 -24.01
C GLU A 169 5.32 -9.85 -24.54
N GLU A 170 4.69 -10.19 -25.67
CA GLU A 170 3.61 -9.41 -26.27
C GLU A 170 2.38 -9.37 -25.36
N ALA A 171 2.09 -10.46 -24.63
CA ALA A 171 0.99 -10.50 -23.68
C ALA A 171 1.26 -9.57 -22.47
N GLN A 172 2.50 -9.51 -22.01
CA GLN A 172 2.92 -8.57 -20.95
C GLN A 172 2.82 -7.11 -21.43
N GLU A 173 3.30 -6.84 -22.65
CA GLU A 173 3.22 -5.51 -23.24
C GLU A 173 1.76 -5.07 -23.47
N ALA A 174 0.91 -5.97 -23.94
CA ALA A 174 -0.54 -5.71 -24.09
C ALA A 174 -1.20 -5.36 -22.75
N ASN A 175 -0.82 -6.04 -21.66
CA ASN A 175 -1.28 -5.72 -20.32
C ASN A 175 -0.84 -4.32 -19.89
N LEU A 176 0.42 -3.96 -20.10
CA LEU A 176 0.95 -2.63 -19.78
C LEU A 176 0.25 -1.54 -20.61
N ASN A 177 0.02 -1.77 -21.89
CA ASN A 177 -0.68 -0.83 -22.75
C ASN A 177 -2.16 -0.68 -22.35
N SER A 178 -2.81 -1.76 -21.91
CA SER A 178 -4.14 -1.71 -21.31
C SER A 178 -4.16 -0.85 -20.04
N LEU A 179 -3.18 -1.00 -19.14
CA LEU A 179 -3.07 -0.19 -17.92
C LEU A 179 -2.91 1.31 -18.23
N LYS A 180 -2.04 1.65 -19.20
CA LYS A 180 -1.84 3.04 -19.65
C LYS A 180 -3.14 3.62 -20.21
N SER A 181 -3.87 2.85 -21.01
CA SER A 181 -5.16 3.28 -21.60
C SER A 181 -6.21 3.54 -20.51
N LYS A 182 -6.25 2.71 -19.46
CA LYS A 182 -7.16 2.88 -18.33
C LYS A 182 -6.81 4.12 -17.50
N GLN A 183 -5.52 4.42 -17.28
CA GLN A 183 -5.10 5.66 -16.64
C GLN A 183 -5.54 6.89 -17.45
N ALA A 184 -5.34 6.85 -18.75
CA ALA A 184 -5.81 7.93 -19.64
C ALA A 184 -7.34 8.08 -19.62
N ALA A 185 -8.09 6.98 -19.56
CA ALA A 185 -9.55 7.00 -19.46
C ALA A 185 -10.06 7.63 -18.16
N MET A 186 -9.30 7.49 -17.05
CA MET A 186 -9.56 8.19 -15.77
C MET A 186 -9.18 9.68 -15.81
N GLY A 187 -8.63 10.17 -16.92
CA GLY A 187 -8.16 11.56 -17.05
C GLY A 187 -6.78 11.80 -16.42
N TRP A 188 -6.05 10.75 -16.08
CA TRP A 188 -4.70 10.85 -15.53
C TRP A 188 -3.69 11.05 -16.66
N LYS A 189 -2.76 11.97 -16.46
CA LYS A 189 -1.69 12.29 -17.41
C LYS A 189 -0.46 11.47 -17.06
N LEU A 190 -0.25 10.37 -17.79
CA LEU A 190 0.91 9.51 -17.60
C LEU A 190 2.18 10.18 -18.12
N SER A 191 3.17 10.36 -17.25
CA SER A 191 4.50 10.82 -17.63
C SER A 191 5.35 9.63 -18.08
N LEU A 192 5.83 9.68 -19.32
CA LEU A 192 6.65 8.63 -19.94
C LEU A 192 8.16 8.95 -19.89
N ILE A 193 8.57 9.96 -19.14
CA ILE A 193 9.98 10.42 -19.07
C ILE A 193 10.96 9.29 -18.69
N HIS A 194 10.49 8.26 -17.97
CA HIS A 194 11.33 7.14 -17.55
C HIS A 194 11.38 5.95 -18.54
N ILE A 195 10.72 6.04 -19.70
CA ILE A 195 10.66 4.92 -20.65
C ILE A 195 11.89 4.86 -21.57
N SER A 196 12.62 5.95 -21.73
CA SER A 196 13.69 6.05 -22.74
C SER A 196 15.11 5.86 -22.22
N GLU A 197 15.35 5.82 -20.90
CA GLU A 197 16.70 5.54 -20.37
C GLU A 197 16.65 4.66 -19.11
N PRO A 198 17.42 3.55 -19.08
CA PRO A 198 17.73 2.89 -17.81
C PRO A 198 18.73 3.80 -17.08
N THR A 199 18.24 4.79 -16.37
CA THR A 199 19.07 5.62 -15.51
C THR A 199 19.60 4.73 -14.39
N ARG A 200 20.85 4.31 -14.49
CA ARG A 200 21.60 3.79 -13.35
C ARG A 200 21.58 4.89 -12.29
N LEU A 201 20.74 4.75 -11.29
CA LEU A 201 20.89 5.51 -10.06
C LEU A 201 22.29 5.21 -9.50
N ARG A 202 23.25 6.07 -9.77
CA ARG A 202 24.47 6.12 -8.97
C ARG A 202 24.04 6.60 -7.58
N CYS A 203 23.97 5.69 -6.63
CA CYS A 203 24.00 6.06 -5.24
C CYS A 203 25.28 6.85 -5.02
N ILE A 204 25.16 8.14 -4.77
CA ILE A 204 26.25 8.94 -4.26
C ILE A 204 26.32 8.60 -2.77
N SER A 205 27.34 7.86 -2.40
CA SER A 205 27.75 7.59 -1.01
C SER A 205 28.33 8.83 -0.37
#